data_70ca249b222235ed1a8c6cc96e260712
#
_entry.id   70ca249b222235ed1a8c6cc96e260712
#
_cell.length_a   1.000
_cell.length_b   1.000
_cell.length_c   1.000
_cell.angle_alpha   90.00
_cell.angle_beta   90.00
_cell.angle_gamma   90.00
#
_symmetry.space_group_name_H-M   'P 1'
#
loop_
_entity.id
_entity.type
_entity.pdbx_description
1 polymer ?
#
loop_
_entity_poly.entity_id
_entity_poly.type
_entity_poly.pdbx_seq_one_letter_code
_entity_poly.pdbx_strand_id
1 'polypeptide(L)'
;MSLHAIENTPSFPPSGDLPGEIPADAVCHALVRRGLALWRELRGQRLFPSRSQTSPRALGPLLRNTVFVKVLGGGEEFQIRVMGDVITAAQDFPLQGLTTAAIDLVLPGYGRTLHGLYSRACTTRAPVALRGPLVRKSRLGQVCREYLLLPLGETDAAVDHLLSLIVYLSPSENV
;
A
#
# COMPACT_ATOMS: atom_id res chain seq x y z
N MET A 1 22.93 21.98 -19.53
CA MET A 1 22.50 21.20 -18.36
C MET A 1 21.50 20.13 -18.82
N SER A 2 21.97 18.92 -18.97
CA SER A 2 21.15 17.81 -19.43
C SER A 2 20.31 17.29 -18.28
N LEU A 3 19.01 17.48 -18.37
CA LEU A 3 18.01 16.77 -17.55
C LEU A 3 18.07 15.29 -18.00
N HIS A 4 18.77 14.45 -17.26
CA HIS A 4 18.63 13.02 -17.42
C HIS A 4 17.21 12.67 -16.95
N ALA A 5 16.36 12.36 -17.91
CA ALA A 5 15.06 11.76 -17.70
C ALA A 5 15.23 10.51 -16.82
N ILE A 6 14.51 10.46 -15.73
CA ILE A 6 14.35 9.25 -14.93
C ILE A 6 13.35 8.37 -15.68
N GLU A 7 13.83 7.74 -16.76
CA GLU A 7 13.13 6.66 -17.43
C GLU A 7 13.43 5.38 -16.66
N ASN A 8 12.59 5.07 -15.68
CA ASN A 8 12.28 3.69 -15.29
C ASN A 8 11.12 3.67 -14.29
N THR A 9 9.98 4.20 -14.69
CA THR A 9 8.74 3.92 -13.96
C THR A 9 8.24 2.57 -14.45
N PRO A 10 8.16 1.54 -13.60
CA PRO A 10 7.56 0.30 -14.03
C PRO A 10 6.11 0.56 -14.43
N SER A 11 5.80 0.35 -15.70
CA SER A 11 4.44 0.37 -16.23
C SER A 11 3.80 -0.95 -15.79
N PHE A 12 2.88 -0.89 -14.84
CA PHE A 12 2.12 -2.08 -14.45
C PHE A 12 1.14 -2.43 -15.57
N PRO A 13 1.15 -3.66 -16.06
CA PRO A 13 0.16 -4.09 -17.04
C PRO A 13 -1.24 -4.09 -16.40
N PRO A 14 -2.27 -3.70 -17.13
CA PRO A 14 -3.65 -3.66 -16.61
C PRO A 14 -4.21 -5.04 -16.23
N SER A 15 -3.55 -6.11 -16.62
CA SER A 15 -3.95 -7.50 -16.33
C SER A 15 -2.69 -8.35 -16.22
N GLY A 16 -2.34 -8.73 -15.00
CA GLY A 16 -1.17 -9.58 -14.73
C GLY A 16 -0.69 -9.45 -13.28
N ASP A 17 0.23 -10.31 -12.88
CA ASP A 17 0.88 -10.21 -11.59
C ASP A 17 1.75 -8.95 -11.54
N LEU A 18 1.71 -8.26 -10.42
CA LEU A 18 2.53 -7.08 -10.18
C LEU A 18 3.99 -7.50 -10.02
N PRO A 19 4.95 -6.70 -10.50
CA PRO A 19 6.36 -6.96 -10.23
C PRO A 19 6.61 -7.11 -8.73
N GLY A 20 7.21 -8.23 -8.32
CA GLY A 20 7.45 -8.54 -6.92
C GLY A 20 6.23 -9.03 -6.14
N GLU A 21 5.10 -9.31 -6.78
CA GLU A 21 3.94 -9.94 -6.12
C GLU A 21 4.32 -11.32 -5.62
N ILE A 22 3.95 -11.60 -4.37
CA ILE A 22 4.17 -12.87 -3.69
C ILE A 22 2.85 -13.35 -3.08
N PRO A 23 2.70 -14.65 -2.81
CA PRO A 23 1.57 -15.14 -2.02
C PRO A 23 1.53 -14.41 -0.66
N ALA A 24 0.33 -14.01 -0.22
CA ALA A 24 0.19 -13.27 1.04
C ALA A 24 0.79 -14.03 2.24
N ASP A 25 0.72 -15.35 2.23
CA ASP A 25 1.31 -16.21 3.27
C ASP A 25 2.85 -16.31 3.21
N ALA A 26 3.47 -15.82 2.13
CA ALA A 26 4.92 -15.80 1.98
C ALA A 26 5.59 -14.55 2.58
N VAL A 27 4.82 -13.62 3.17
CA VAL A 27 5.40 -12.47 3.88
C VAL A 27 6.26 -12.91 5.06
N CYS A 28 7.42 -12.31 5.21
CA CYS A 28 8.42 -12.74 6.18
C CYS A 28 8.53 -11.79 7.38
N HIS A 29 8.37 -10.49 7.16
CA HIS A 29 8.55 -9.53 8.23
C HIS A 29 7.48 -9.69 9.32
N ALA A 30 7.89 -9.73 10.58
CA ALA A 30 7.01 -9.99 11.72
C ALA A 30 5.82 -9.02 11.79
N LEU A 31 6.05 -7.72 11.51
CA LEU A 31 5.01 -6.70 11.50
C LEU A 31 3.96 -6.98 10.41
N VAL A 32 4.39 -7.35 9.20
CA VAL A 32 3.50 -7.64 8.07
C VAL A 32 2.68 -8.90 8.33
N ARG A 33 3.31 -9.97 8.85
CA ARG A 33 2.61 -11.19 9.28
C ARG A 33 1.56 -10.91 10.36
N ARG A 34 1.91 -10.07 11.34
CA ARG A 34 0.97 -9.66 12.39
C ARG A 34 -0.23 -8.90 11.81
N GLY A 35 0.01 -8.01 10.86
CA GLY A 35 -1.06 -7.28 10.17
C GLY A 35 -2.00 -8.18 9.38
N LEU A 36 -1.45 -9.16 8.66
CA LEU A 36 -2.25 -10.16 7.94
C LEU A 36 -3.08 -11.01 8.90
N ALA A 37 -2.49 -11.45 10.02
CA ALA A 37 -3.19 -12.22 11.04
C ALA A 37 -4.34 -11.43 11.68
N LEU A 38 -4.10 -10.17 12.05
CA LEU A 38 -5.12 -9.28 12.59
C LEU A 38 -6.27 -9.07 11.59
N TRP A 39 -5.96 -8.83 10.32
CA TRP A 39 -6.97 -8.67 9.28
C TRP A 39 -7.84 -9.92 9.14
N ARG A 40 -7.24 -11.12 9.19
CA ARG A 40 -7.96 -12.40 9.15
C ARG A 40 -8.86 -12.59 10.37
N GLU A 41 -8.38 -12.21 11.54
CA GLU A 41 -9.16 -12.24 12.78
C GLU A 41 -10.37 -11.31 12.69
N LEU A 42 -10.16 -10.05 12.29
CA LEU A 42 -11.21 -9.03 12.19
C LEU A 42 -12.28 -9.36 11.15
N ARG A 43 -11.90 -9.94 10.02
CA ARG A 43 -12.88 -10.32 8.98
C ARG A 43 -13.81 -11.46 9.41
N GLY A 44 -13.33 -12.37 10.26
CA GLY A 44 -14.06 -13.57 10.63
C GLY A 44 -14.47 -14.39 9.39
N GLN A 45 -15.78 -14.61 9.22
CA GLN A 45 -16.35 -15.34 8.09
C GLN A 45 -16.63 -14.46 6.86
N ARG A 46 -16.42 -13.14 6.95
CA ARG A 46 -16.61 -12.21 5.85
C ARG A 46 -15.44 -12.29 4.85
N LEU A 47 -15.61 -11.71 3.68
CA LEU A 47 -14.50 -11.59 2.71
C LEU A 47 -13.42 -10.66 3.24
N PHE A 48 -13.80 -9.57 3.88
CA PHE A 48 -12.89 -8.60 4.49
C PHE A 48 -13.57 -7.87 5.67
N PRO A 49 -12.78 -7.31 6.61
CA PRO A 49 -13.31 -6.50 7.70
C PRO A 49 -13.80 -5.13 7.21
N SER A 50 -14.62 -4.46 8.02
CA SER A 50 -14.97 -3.06 7.77
C SER A 50 -13.86 -2.10 8.20
N ARG A 51 -13.92 -0.87 7.68
CA ARG A 51 -12.98 0.20 8.08
C ARG A 51 -13.07 0.48 9.59
N SER A 52 -14.25 0.42 10.18
CA SER A 52 -14.46 0.68 11.62
C SER A 52 -13.78 -0.35 12.52
N GLN A 53 -13.69 -1.61 12.08
CA GLN A 53 -13.00 -2.67 12.83
C GLN A 53 -11.47 -2.46 12.86
N THR A 54 -10.89 -1.73 11.90
CA THR A 54 -9.47 -1.41 11.83
C THR A 54 -9.15 -0.08 12.52
N SER A 55 -9.68 0.12 13.72
CA SER A 55 -9.46 1.33 14.52
C SER A 55 -7.98 1.47 14.95
N PRO A 56 -7.52 2.69 15.32
CA PRO A 56 -6.18 2.87 15.86
C PRO A 56 -5.88 1.98 17.06
N ARG A 57 -6.88 1.71 17.91
CA ARG A 57 -6.75 0.81 19.03
C ARG A 57 -6.52 -0.64 18.59
N ALA A 58 -7.24 -1.10 17.58
CA ALA A 58 -7.09 -2.46 17.06
C ALA A 58 -5.71 -2.65 16.38
N LEU A 59 -5.26 -1.64 15.65
CA LEU A 59 -3.96 -1.68 14.96
C LEU A 59 -2.78 -1.56 15.93
N GLY A 60 -2.93 -0.78 17.02
CA GLY A 60 -1.86 -0.61 18.00
C GLY A 60 -0.53 -0.19 17.33
N PRO A 61 0.58 -0.92 17.61
CA PRO A 61 1.89 -0.59 17.04
C PRO A 61 1.97 -0.64 15.51
N LEU A 62 1.07 -1.36 14.85
CA LEU A 62 1.03 -1.44 13.39
C LEU A 62 0.69 -0.10 12.74
N LEU A 63 -0.02 0.78 13.45
CA LEU A 63 -0.50 2.06 12.93
C LEU A 63 0.61 2.92 12.33
N ARG A 64 1.80 2.86 12.91
CA ARG A 64 2.97 3.63 12.44
C ARG A 64 3.39 3.29 11.00
N ASN A 65 3.14 2.05 10.60
CA ASN A 65 3.51 1.49 9.30
C ASN A 65 2.31 1.32 8.36
N THR A 66 1.20 2.00 8.63
CA THR A 66 -0.04 1.86 7.85
C THR A 66 -0.32 3.07 6.97
N VAL A 67 -1.01 2.79 5.87
CA VAL A 67 -1.69 3.80 5.05
C VAL A 67 -3.13 3.35 4.87
N PHE A 68 -4.08 4.23 5.18
CA PHE A 68 -5.47 4.04 4.82
C PHE A 68 -5.79 4.76 3.53
N VAL A 69 -6.37 4.02 2.60
CA VAL A 69 -6.77 4.51 1.29
C VAL A 69 -8.27 4.36 1.12
N LYS A 70 -8.93 5.42 0.71
CA LYS A 70 -10.35 5.40 0.35
C LYS A 70 -10.49 5.08 -1.13
N VAL A 71 -11.37 4.16 -1.46
CA VAL A 71 -11.76 3.83 -2.84
C VAL A 71 -12.84 4.80 -3.27
N LEU A 72 -12.64 5.46 -4.40
CA LEU A 72 -13.57 6.43 -4.98
C LEU A 72 -14.10 5.89 -6.31
N GLY A 73 -15.37 6.21 -6.62
CA GLY A 73 -15.98 5.81 -7.89
C GLY A 73 -15.96 4.30 -8.15
N GLY A 74 -16.04 3.48 -7.10
CA GLY A 74 -15.99 2.02 -7.26
C GLY A 74 -14.63 1.46 -7.72
N GLY A 75 -13.54 2.20 -7.54
CA GLY A 75 -12.19 1.82 -7.96
C GLY A 75 -11.63 2.62 -9.13
N GLU A 76 -12.36 3.65 -9.56
CA GLU A 76 -11.86 4.58 -10.60
C GLU A 76 -10.72 5.46 -10.09
N GLU A 77 -10.72 5.77 -8.78
CA GLU A 77 -9.70 6.60 -8.16
C GLU A 77 -9.51 6.20 -6.68
N PHE A 78 -8.37 6.60 -6.11
CA PHE A 78 -7.98 6.28 -4.74
C PHE A 78 -7.45 7.52 -4.04
N GLN A 79 -7.80 7.68 -2.76
CA GLN A 79 -7.36 8.81 -1.96
C GLN A 79 -6.64 8.35 -0.69
N ILE A 80 -5.45 8.85 -0.45
CA ILE A 80 -4.70 8.63 0.79
C ILE A 80 -5.42 9.38 1.93
N ARG A 81 -5.95 8.67 2.91
CA ARG A 81 -6.70 9.27 4.03
C ARG A 81 -5.87 9.47 5.27
N VAL A 82 -5.10 8.48 5.63
CA VAL A 82 -4.25 8.51 6.82
C VAL A 82 -2.92 7.83 6.50
N MET A 83 -1.85 8.39 6.99
CA MET A 83 -0.51 7.80 6.90
C MET A 83 0.11 7.71 8.29
N GLY A 84 0.70 6.56 8.61
CA GLY A 84 1.50 6.39 9.80
C GLY A 84 2.79 7.21 9.75
N ASP A 85 3.35 7.51 10.91
CA ASP A 85 4.52 8.39 11.04
C ASP A 85 5.78 7.83 10.36
N VAL A 86 5.98 6.53 10.38
CA VAL A 86 7.11 5.88 9.67
C VAL A 86 6.99 6.10 8.16
N ILE A 87 5.77 5.97 7.61
CA ILE A 87 5.54 6.17 6.18
C ILE A 87 5.67 7.64 5.81
N THR A 88 5.09 8.54 6.62
CA THR A 88 5.17 10.00 6.41
C THR A 88 6.63 10.46 6.39
N ALA A 89 7.45 9.98 7.32
CA ALA A 89 8.88 10.32 7.38
C ALA A 89 9.66 9.85 6.14
N ALA A 90 9.20 8.81 5.47
CA ALA A 90 9.83 8.27 4.26
C ALA A 90 9.46 9.03 2.97
N GLN A 91 8.48 9.93 3.00
CA GLN A 91 8.00 10.66 1.83
C GLN A 91 8.70 12.02 1.68
N ASP A 92 8.90 12.44 0.43
CA ASP A 92 9.43 13.78 0.10
C ASP A 92 8.33 14.85 0.15
N PHE A 93 7.07 14.45 -0.02
CA PHE A 93 5.91 15.30 -0.06
C PHE A 93 4.80 14.78 0.86
N PRO A 94 3.96 15.67 1.41
CA PRO A 94 2.77 15.25 2.15
C PRO A 94 1.75 14.64 1.17
N LEU A 95 1.59 13.33 1.20
CA LEU A 95 0.66 12.61 0.33
C LEU A 95 -0.73 12.46 0.94
N GLN A 96 -0.87 12.67 2.25
CA GLN A 96 -2.16 12.55 2.91
C GLN A 96 -3.17 13.57 2.35
N GLY A 97 -4.36 13.09 2.03
CA GLY A 97 -5.42 13.87 1.39
C GLY A 97 -5.39 13.87 -0.13
N LEU A 98 -4.27 13.48 -0.75
CA LEU A 98 -4.15 13.46 -2.21
C LEU A 98 -4.76 12.19 -2.82
N THR A 99 -5.28 12.33 -4.03
CA THR A 99 -5.66 11.20 -4.88
C THR A 99 -4.46 10.68 -5.65
N THR A 100 -4.55 9.46 -6.20
CA THR A 100 -3.47 8.90 -7.02
C THR A 100 -3.21 9.76 -8.26
N ALA A 101 -4.24 10.35 -8.86
CA ALA A 101 -4.08 11.31 -9.96
C ALA A 101 -3.32 12.57 -9.53
N ALA A 102 -3.64 13.14 -8.36
CA ALA A 102 -2.93 14.30 -7.82
C ALA A 102 -1.48 13.97 -7.46
N ILE A 103 -1.22 12.79 -6.92
CA ILE A 103 0.14 12.30 -6.66
C ILE A 103 0.93 12.18 -7.95
N ASP A 104 0.33 11.71 -9.04
CA ASP A 104 1.02 11.56 -10.33
C ASP A 104 1.42 12.90 -10.94
N LEU A 105 0.70 13.98 -10.63
CA LEU A 105 1.05 15.34 -11.06
C LEU A 105 2.31 15.87 -10.36
N VAL A 106 2.49 15.58 -9.07
CA VAL A 106 3.65 16.05 -8.30
C VAL A 106 4.83 15.07 -8.32
N LEU A 107 4.55 13.80 -8.51
CA LEU A 107 5.52 12.71 -8.63
C LEU A 107 5.16 11.83 -9.84
N PRO A 108 5.54 12.25 -11.06
CA PRO A 108 5.18 11.57 -12.29
C PRO A 108 5.52 10.08 -12.28
N GLY A 109 4.52 9.25 -12.61
CA GLY A 109 4.62 7.79 -12.59
C GLY A 109 4.30 7.14 -11.24
N TYR A 110 4.52 7.83 -10.12
CA TYR A 110 4.28 7.26 -8.81
C TYR A 110 2.77 7.08 -8.52
N GLY A 111 1.96 8.09 -8.84
CA GLY A 111 0.51 8.00 -8.68
C GLY A 111 -0.09 6.87 -9.51
N ARG A 112 0.35 6.68 -10.76
CA ARG A 112 -0.08 5.56 -11.63
C ARG A 112 0.31 4.22 -11.04
N THR A 113 1.50 4.11 -10.48
CA THR A 113 1.94 2.89 -9.79
C THR A 113 1.04 2.55 -8.61
N LEU A 114 0.77 3.53 -7.74
CA LEU A 114 -0.15 3.34 -6.61
C LEU A 114 -1.55 2.97 -7.07
N HIS A 115 -2.05 3.64 -8.13
CA HIS A 115 -3.35 3.32 -8.72
C HIS A 115 -3.43 1.86 -9.17
N GLY A 116 -2.40 1.37 -9.87
CA GLY A 116 -2.33 -0.03 -10.30
C GLY A 116 -2.33 -1.02 -9.14
N LEU A 117 -1.56 -0.72 -8.08
CA LEU A 117 -1.52 -1.54 -6.86
C LEU A 117 -2.88 -1.61 -6.17
N TYR A 118 -3.53 -0.47 -5.99
CA TYR A 118 -4.82 -0.38 -5.32
C TYR A 118 -5.93 -1.04 -6.14
N SER A 119 -5.92 -0.85 -7.47
CA SER A 119 -6.84 -1.52 -8.39
C SER A 119 -6.69 -3.04 -8.31
N ARG A 120 -5.45 -3.54 -8.22
CA ARG A 120 -5.18 -4.99 -8.07
C ARG A 120 -5.86 -5.54 -6.81
N ALA A 121 -5.71 -4.87 -5.66
CA ALA A 121 -6.31 -5.30 -4.41
C ALA A 121 -7.86 -5.26 -4.46
N CYS A 122 -8.44 -4.25 -5.10
CA CYS A 122 -9.89 -4.17 -5.29
C CYS A 122 -10.42 -5.27 -6.21
N THR A 123 -9.70 -5.59 -7.28
CA THR A 123 -10.09 -6.63 -8.25
C THR A 123 -9.96 -8.03 -7.65
N THR A 124 -8.87 -8.32 -6.96
CA THR A 124 -8.66 -9.63 -6.33
C THR A 124 -9.55 -9.85 -5.13
N ARG A 125 -9.98 -8.77 -4.46
CA ARG A 125 -10.79 -8.80 -3.23
C ARG A 125 -10.18 -9.66 -2.11
N ALA A 126 -8.86 -9.77 -2.14
CA ALA A 126 -8.04 -10.57 -1.23
C ALA A 126 -6.75 -9.82 -0.93
N PRO A 127 -6.01 -10.19 0.13
CA PRO A 127 -4.70 -9.61 0.42
C PRO A 127 -3.75 -9.72 -0.77
N VAL A 128 -3.07 -8.61 -1.10
CA VAL A 128 -2.02 -8.54 -2.12
C VAL A 128 -0.71 -8.20 -1.43
N ALA A 129 0.29 -9.03 -1.58
CA ALA A 129 1.60 -8.84 -0.98
C ALA A 129 2.67 -8.67 -2.05
N LEU A 130 3.63 -7.79 -1.77
CA LEU A 130 4.74 -7.47 -2.66
C LEU A 130 6.05 -7.50 -1.87
N ARG A 131 7.12 -7.93 -2.52
CA ARG A 131 8.48 -7.93 -1.97
C ARG A 131 9.44 -7.23 -2.93
N GLY A 132 10.35 -6.47 -2.34
CA GLY A 132 11.38 -5.76 -3.09
C GLY A 132 11.08 -4.28 -3.30
N PRO A 133 11.96 -3.58 -4.04
CA PRO A 133 11.82 -2.16 -4.29
C PRO A 133 10.59 -1.89 -5.15
N LEU A 134 9.58 -1.26 -4.55
CA LEU A 134 8.32 -1.06 -5.25
C LEU A 134 8.42 -0.01 -6.35
N VAL A 135 8.99 1.14 -6.09
CA VAL A 135 9.01 2.24 -7.07
C VAL A 135 10.20 3.17 -6.90
N ARG A 136 10.49 3.61 -5.71
CA ARG A 136 11.56 4.57 -5.44
C ARG A 136 12.12 4.38 -4.04
N LYS A 137 13.35 4.80 -3.85
CA LYS A 137 13.93 4.90 -2.51
C LYS A 137 13.16 5.95 -1.71
N SER A 138 12.99 5.71 -0.44
CA SER A 138 12.46 6.71 0.47
C SER A 138 13.41 7.92 0.54
N ARG A 139 12.90 9.03 1.05
CA ARG A 139 13.70 10.23 1.36
C ARG A 139 14.94 9.91 2.21
N LEU A 140 14.86 8.90 3.06
CA LEU A 140 15.92 8.45 3.95
C LEU A 140 16.84 7.39 3.29
N GLY A 141 16.72 7.16 1.98
CA GLY A 141 17.47 6.14 1.27
C GLY A 141 17.03 4.70 1.54
N GLN A 142 15.96 4.53 2.29
CA GLN A 142 15.39 3.21 2.59
C GLN A 142 14.67 2.62 1.38
N VAL A 143 14.70 1.31 1.28
CA VAL A 143 14.00 0.55 0.23
C VAL A 143 12.83 -0.20 0.85
N CYS A 144 11.67 -0.19 0.20
CA CYS A 144 10.55 -1.00 0.62
C CYS A 144 10.93 -2.48 0.59
N ARG A 145 10.81 -3.17 1.72
CA ARG A 145 11.10 -4.59 1.86
C ARG A 145 9.87 -5.45 1.57
N GLU A 146 8.78 -5.14 2.25
CA GLU A 146 7.50 -5.80 2.08
C GLU A 146 6.37 -4.77 2.10
N TYR A 147 5.41 -5.00 1.24
CA TYR A 147 4.21 -4.21 1.11
C TYR A 147 3.01 -5.15 1.12
N LEU A 148 2.05 -4.91 2.00
CA LEU A 148 0.83 -5.69 2.11
C LEU A 148 -0.38 -4.77 1.94
N LEU A 149 -1.25 -5.10 1.00
CA LEU A 149 -2.53 -4.44 0.76
C LEU A 149 -3.66 -5.33 1.24
N LEU A 150 -4.50 -4.80 2.09
CA LEU A 150 -5.61 -5.50 2.74
C LEU A 150 -6.92 -4.80 2.39
N PRO A 151 -7.83 -5.45 1.64
CA PRO A 151 -9.13 -4.86 1.31
C PRO A 151 -10.02 -4.76 2.55
N LEU A 152 -10.81 -3.69 2.60
CA LEU A 152 -11.82 -3.41 3.62
C LEU A 152 -13.13 -3.05 2.94
N GLY A 153 -14.25 -3.36 3.59
CA GLY A 153 -15.58 -3.01 3.10
C GLY A 153 -16.65 -3.19 4.15
N GLU A 154 -17.64 -2.30 4.15
CA GLU A 154 -18.77 -2.39 5.06
C GLU A 154 -19.63 -3.62 4.79
N THR A 155 -19.67 -4.08 3.53
CA THR A 155 -20.30 -5.32 3.11
C THR A 155 -19.37 -6.14 2.26
N ASP A 156 -19.66 -7.41 2.03
CA ASP A 156 -18.88 -8.26 1.13
C ASP A 156 -19.13 -7.94 -0.37
N ALA A 157 -20.00 -6.98 -0.67
CA ALA A 157 -20.32 -6.61 -2.05
C ALA A 157 -19.21 -5.78 -2.72
N ALA A 158 -18.55 -4.88 -1.97
CA ALA A 158 -17.58 -3.96 -2.52
C ALA A 158 -16.44 -3.64 -1.54
N VAL A 159 -15.25 -3.45 -2.08
CA VAL A 159 -14.12 -2.87 -1.36
C VAL A 159 -14.28 -1.35 -1.38
N ASP A 160 -14.36 -0.73 -0.21
CA ASP A 160 -14.53 0.72 -0.06
C ASP A 160 -13.30 1.43 0.53
N HIS A 161 -12.41 0.67 1.17
CA HIS A 161 -11.13 1.14 1.66
C HIS A 161 -10.05 0.06 1.48
N LEU A 162 -8.80 0.49 1.53
CA LEU A 162 -7.64 -0.39 1.63
C LEU A 162 -6.82 0.00 2.85
N LEU A 163 -6.27 -1.00 3.53
CA LEU A 163 -5.26 -0.84 4.55
C LEU A 163 -3.94 -1.36 4.01
N SER A 164 -2.95 -0.48 3.88
CA SER A 164 -1.60 -0.88 3.51
C SER A 164 -0.72 -1.01 4.74
N LEU A 165 0.15 -2.00 4.75
CA LEU A 165 1.26 -2.14 5.69
C LEU A 165 2.56 -2.12 4.90
N ILE A 166 3.48 -1.23 5.28
CA ILE A 166 4.73 -1.01 4.56
C ILE A 166 5.91 -1.12 5.52
N VAL A 167 6.88 -1.93 5.17
CA VAL A 167 8.14 -2.08 5.89
C VAL A 167 9.30 -1.70 5.00
N TYR A 168 10.17 -0.83 5.51
CA TYR A 168 11.40 -0.41 4.84
C TYR A 168 12.61 -1.13 5.42
N LEU A 169 13.60 -1.41 4.56
CA LEU A 169 14.94 -1.78 4.99
C LEU A 169 15.74 -0.53 5.35
N SER A 170 16.46 -0.58 6.44
CA SER A 170 17.47 0.45 6.74
C SER A 170 18.58 0.44 5.68
N PRO A 171 19.22 1.58 5.39
CA PRO A 171 20.37 1.62 4.48
C PRO A 171 21.50 0.67 4.88
N SER A 172 21.66 0.40 6.18
CA SER A 172 22.66 -0.52 6.75
C SER A 172 22.33 -2.01 6.55
N GLU A 173 21.10 -2.34 6.18
CA GLU A 173 20.64 -3.72 5.95
C GLU A 173 20.69 -4.14 4.47
N ASN A 174 21.14 -3.21 3.59
CA ASN A 174 21.26 -3.42 2.15
C ASN A 174 22.66 -3.89 1.69
N VAL A 175 23.52 -4.37 2.61
CA VAL A 175 24.86 -4.90 2.30
C VAL A 175 24.84 -6.41 2.21
#